data_80edb59da86e309358b876d7bc2b7a2f
#
_entry.id   80edb59da86e309358b876d7bc2b7a2f
#
_cell.length_a   1.000
_cell.length_b   1.000
_cell.length_c   1.000
_cell.angle_alpha   90.00
_cell.angle_beta   90.00
_cell.angle_gamma   90.00
#
_symmetry.space_group_name_H-M   'P 1'
#
loop_
_entity.id
_entity.type
_entity.pdbx_description
1 polymer ?
#
loop_
_entity_poly.entity_id
_entity_poly.type
_entity_poly.pdbx_seq_one_letter_code
_entity_poly.pdbx_strand_id
1 'polypeptide(L)'
;MIERNRDTLKKMAITDPLTGLLNRKGFDEQLKNVMQGDLHIHCVGIQMDIDDFKFINDMYGHVVGDAALKSLAQDMQSYFNDNSIICRNGGDEFSAILVDTTEEETRKKIEQFTLQPRHITYNGGEHPFYISLGYAEYPKDCEDVSELIRCADMALYAVKLHGKHSCSPYRGAYKMQHRSQLGFALQDVSKNLPGAFLIYIADPENDNILFANRELIEFAGCRDFDDFLDYTDHRFRNLIHPDERDSVETSIWKQIDAKTNGNNDYVRFHFAKKDGTYLPVLDHGRIVENRYYGNVFYVLIMDCALVESYYDNKTCLETVPE
;
A
#
# COMPACT_ATOMS: atom_id res chain seq x y z
N MET A 1 23.75 38.32 20.65
CA MET A 1 22.90 37.29 21.31
C MET A 1 21.45 37.31 20.78
N ILE A 2 20.82 38.45 20.61
CA ILE A 2 19.42 38.61 20.11
C ILE A 2 19.28 38.14 18.65
N GLU A 3 20.23 38.46 17.77
CA GLU A 3 20.17 38.00 16.36
C GLU A 3 20.32 36.50 16.22
N ARG A 4 21.24 35.84 16.92
CA ARG A 4 21.39 34.38 16.92
C ARG A 4 20.13 33.68 17.40
N ASN A 5 19.45 34.22 18.42
CA ASN A 5 18.18 33.68 18.87
C ASN A 5 17.06 33.81 17.81
N ARG A 6 17.02 34.93 17.08
CA ARG A 6 16.03 35.17 16.02
C ARG A 6 16.23 34.22 14.84
N ASP A 7 17.48 33.97 14.44
CA ASP A 7 17.78 33.06 13.35
C ASP A 7 17.50 31.59 13.72
N THR A 8 17.79 31.21 14.97
CA THR A 8 17.43 29.89 15.49
C THR A 8 15.91 29.69 15.52
N LEU A 9 15.15 30.67 16.01
CA LEU A 9 13.69 30.61 16.02
C LEU A 9 13.09 30.55 14.61
N LYS A 10 13.64 31.33 13.67
CA LYS A 10 13.23 31.26 12.28
C LYS A 10 13.48 29.87 11.68
N LYS A 11 14.67 29.31 11.89
CA LYS A 11 15.02 27.96 11.43
C LYS A 11 14.07 26.91 12.01
N MET A 12 13.79 26.96 13.30
CA MET A 12 12.84 26.02 13.94
C MET A 12 11.42 26.17 13.41
N ALA A 13 10.99 27.37 12.98
CA ALA A 13 9.67 27.59 12.41
C ALA A 13 9.45 27.03 11.01
N ILE A 14 10.55 26.75 10.27
CA ILE A 14 10.50 26.31 8.86
C ILE A 14 11.11 24.93 8.64
N THR A 15 11.54 24.22 9.69
CA THR A 15 12.09 22.86 9.59
C THR A 15 11.23 21.85 10.33
N ASP A 16 11.24 20.59 9.86
CA ASP A 16 10.67 19.44 10.56
C ASP A 16 11.62 18.99 11.68
N PRO A 17 11.15 18.89 12.93
CA PRO A 17 12.02 18.61 14.06
C PRO A 17 12.56 17.16 14.07
N LEU A 18 11.90 16.22 13.40
CA LEU A 18 12.31 14.81 13.37
C LEU A 18 13.43 14.57 12.35
N THR A 19 13.27 15.13 11.15
CA THR A 19 14.16 14.86 10.00
C THR A 19 15.16 15.97 9.71
N GLY A 20 14.94 17.18 10.22
CA GLY A 20 15.76 18.36 9.92
C GLY A 20 15.55 18.96 8.53
N LEU A 21 14.70 18.35 7.69
CA LEU A 21 14.28 18.90 6.40
C LEU A 21 13.42 20.16 6.60
N LEU A 22 13.11 20.86 5.52
CA LEU A 22 12.07 21.87 5.58
C LEU A 22 10.74 21.23 5.99
N ASN A 23 9.94 21.97 6.73
CA ASN A 23 8.51 21.66 6.87
C ASN A 23 7.73 22.30 5.72
N ARG A 24 6.43 22.08 5.66
CA ARG A 24 5.54 22.63 4.62
C ARG A 24 5.70 24.15 4.45
N LYS A 25 5.78 24.87 5.57
CA LYS A 25 5.92 26.33 5.54
C LYS A 25 7.26 26.75 4.91
N GLY A 26 8.37 26.11 5.33
CA GLY A 26 9.69 26.40 4.79
C GLY A 26 9.79 26.08 3.29
N PHE A 27 9.14 25.01 2.87
CA PHE A 27 9.05 24.64 1.47
C PHE A 27 8.30 25.69 0.62
N ASP A 28 7.13 26.12 1.08
CA ASP A 28 6.33 27.14 0.39
C ASP A 28 7.06 28.50 0.31
N GLU A 29 7.85 28.87 1.34
CA GLU A 29 8.66 30.06 1.33
C GLU A 29 9.81 29.97 0.30
N GLN A 30 10.50 28.84 0.20
CA GLN A 30 11.58 28.62 -0.76
C GLN A 30 11.05 28.50 -2.20
N LEU A 31 9.93 27.81 -2.40
CA LEU A 31 9.30 27.70 -3.72
C LEU A 31 8.93 29.08 -4.29
N LYS A 32 8.41 30.00 -3.46
CA LYS A 32 8.13 31.37 -3.87
C LYS A 32 9.37 32.10 -4.36
N ASN A 33 10.53 31.85 -3.77
CA ASN A 33 11.78 32.47 -4.20
C ASN A 33 12.20 31.96 -5.59
N VAL A 34 12.00 30.67 -5.87
CA VAL A 34 12.26 30.09 -7.22
C VAL A 34 11.33 30.71 -8.26
N MET A 35 10.04 30.87 -7.91
CA MET A 35 9.05 31.49 -8.82
C MET A 35 9.32 32.98 -9.14
N GLN A 36 10.03 33.69 -8.27
CA GLN A 36 10.40 35.11 -8.48
C GLN A 36 11.69 35.26 -9.29
N GLY A 37 12.40 34.16 -9.56
CA GLY A 37 13.63 34.12 -10.36
C GLY A 37 13.39 34.11 -11.86
N ASP A 38 14.36 33.58 -12.61
CA ASP A 38 14.32 33.55 -14.07
C ASP A 38 13.23 32.58 -14.59
N LEU A 39 12.39 33.08 -15.52
CA LEU A 39 11.24 32.35 -16.10
C LEU A 39 11.63 31.18 -17.03
N HIS A 40 12.90 30.93 -17.25
CA HIS A 40 13.41 29.86 -18.13
C HIS A 40 13.97 28.66 -17.40
N ILE A 41 13.70 28.52 -16.10
CA ILE A 41 14.23 27.43 -15.28
C ILE A 41 13.42 26.16 -15.52
N HIS A 42 14.11 25.08 -15.87
CA HIS A 42 13.53 23.74 -15.84
C HIS A 42 13.49 23.21 -14.40
N CYS A 43 12.31 22.83 -13.93
CA CYS A 43 12.11 22.30 -12.58
C CYS A 43 11.38 20.96 -12.64
N VAL A 44 11.71 20.08 -11.70
CA VAL A 44 10.98 18.83 -11.50
C VAL A 44 10.45 18.78 -10.07
N GLY A 45 9.13 18.71 -9.95
CA GLY A 45 8.44 18.49 -8.68
C GLY A 45 8.31 17.01 -8.40
N ILE A 46 8.61 16.61 -7.18
CA ILE A 46 8.54 15.24 -6.69
C ILE A 46 7.63 15.19 -5.48
N GLN A 47 6.75 14.21 -5.45
CA GLN A 47 5.98 13.81 -4.28
C GLN A 47 6.25 12.35 -3.99
N MET A 48 6.57 12.00 -2.74
CA MET A 48 6.86 10.63 -2.34
C MET A 48 6.33 10.31 -0.95
N ASP A 49 6.24 9.01 -0.69
CA ASP A 49 5.64 8.48 0.53
C ASP A 49 6.28 7.11 0.83
N ILE A 50 6.45 6.80 2.12
CA ILE A 50 6.92 5.47 2.53
C ILE A 50 5.77 4.49 2.41
N ASP A 51 5.97 3.46 1.61
CA ASP A 51 4.96 2.42 1.40
C ASP A 51 4.63 1.70 2.71
N ASP A 52 3.33 1.61 3.00
CA ASP A 52 2.82 0.90 4.17
C ASP A 52 3.41 1.37 5.51
N PHE A 53 3.70 2.67 5.64
CA PHE A 53 4.31 3.25 6.83
C PHE A 53 3.54 2.96 8.13
N LYS A 54 2.21 2.93 8.06
CA LYS A 54 1.39 2.52 9.20
C LYS A 54 1.73 1.10 9.65
N PHE A 55 1.89 0.16 8.70
CA PHE A 55 2.31 -1.21 9.00
C PHE A 55 3.68 -1.25 9.71
N ILE A 56 4.64 -0.44 9.26
CA ILE A 56 5.95 -0.34 9.94
C ILE A 56 5.77 0.08 11.40
N ASN A 57 4.94 1.10 11.66
CA ASN A 57 4.66 1.55 13.02
C ASN A 57 3.94 0.48 13.87
N ASP A 58 2.94 -0.18 13.30
CA ASP A 58 2.12 -1.15 14.00
C ASP A 58 2.94 -2.44 14.34
N MET A 59 3.83 -2.86 13.44
CA MET A 59 4.65 -4.08 13.61
C MET A 59 5.93 -3.85 14.43
N TYR A 60 6.61 -2.72 14.23
CA TYR A 60 7.95 -2.50 14.80
C TYR A 60 7.99 -1.33 15.80
N GLY A 61 6.87 -0.61 15.95
CA GLY A 61 6.74 0.54 16.84
C GLY A 61 7.20 1.86 16.22
N HIS A 62 6.69 2.96 16.78
CA HIS A 62 6.93 4.32 16.27
C HIS A 62 8.41 4.73 16.23
N VAL A 63 9.25 4.18 17.12
CA VAL A 63 10.70 4.46 17.13
C VAL A 63 11.36 3.96 15.84
N VAL A 64 10.91 2.82 15.34
CA VAL A 64 11.41 2.23 14.09
C VAL A 64 10.85 2.98 12.88
N GLY A 65 9.58 3.40 12.92
CA GLY A 65 9.01 4.29 11.91
C GLY A 65 9.76 5.63 11.83
N ASP A 66 10.08 6.23 12.97
CA ASP A 66 10.91 7.45 13.02
C ASP A 66 12.31 7.25 12.43
N ALA A 67 12.91 6.07 12.61
CA ALA A 67 14.17 5.72 11.97
C ALA A 67 14.06 5.62 10.45
N ALA A 68 12.97 5.03 9.92
CA ALA A 68 12.70 5.00 8.48
C ALA A 68 12.56 6.40 7.89
N LEU A 69 11.81 7.29 8.57
CA LEU A 69 11.65 8.69 8.16
C LEU A 69 12.98 9.44 8.12
N LYS A 70 13.83 9.26 9.14
CA LYS A 70 15.18 9.87 9.19
C LYS A 70 16.09 9.33 8.11
N SER A 71 16.06 8.02 7.87
CA SER A 71 16.84 7.38 6.81
C SER A 71 16.45 7.94 5.43
N LEU A 72 15.17 8.01 5.11
CA LEU A 72 14.71 8.58 3.84
C LEU A 72 15.11 10.05 3.70
N ALA A 73 14.99 10.84 4.76
CA ALA A 73 15.40 12.24 4.75
C ALA A 73 16.91 12.43 4.47
N GLN A 74 17.76 11.58 5.05
CA GLN A 74 19.20 11.58 4.81
C GLN A 74 19.52 11.15 3.37
N ASP A 75 18.85 10.13 2.87
CA ASP A 75 18.98 9.70 1.48
C ASP A 75 18.63 10.83 0.50
N MET A 76 17.52 11.54 0.72
CA MET A 76 17.11 12.67 -0.10
C MET A 76 18.15 13.79 -0.11
N GLN A 77 18.69 14.16 1.07
CA GLN A 77 19.71 15.20 1.20
C GLN A 77 21.02 14.82 0.52
N SER A 78 21.41 13.55 0.58
CA SER A 78 22.67 13.08 -0.02
C SER A 78 22.56 12.82 -1.51
N TYR A 79 21.36 12.48 -2.00
CA TYR A 79 21.14 12.07 -3.39
C TYR A 79 20.78 13.24 -4.32
N PHE A 80 19.93 14.16 -3.83
CA PHE A 80 19.55 15.35 -4.59
C PHE A 80 20.56 16.49 -4.31
N ASN A 81 20.84 17.28 -5.33
CA ASN A 81 21.87 18.32 -5.29
C ASN A 81 21.48 19.49 -4.35
N ASP A 82 22.48 20.37 -4.08
CA ASP A 82 22.31 21.53 -3.19
C ASP A 82 21.27 22.55 -3.66
N ASN A 83 20.92 22.55 -4.96
CA ASN A 83 19.87 23.40 -5.54
C ASN A 83 18.45 22.84 -5.34
N SER A 84 18.32 21.70 -4.67
CA SER A 84 17.02 21.08 -4.45
C SER A 84 16.35 21.64 -3.20
N ILE A 85 15.04 21.87 -3.29
CA ILE A 85 14.20 22.21 -2.13
C ILE A 85 13.55 20.91 -1.66
N ILE A 86 13.86 20.48 -0.46
CA ILE A 86 13.40 19.18 0.07
C ILE A 86 12.64 19.41 1.37
N CYS A 87 11.45 18.81 1.50
CA CYS A 87 10.67 18.93 2.71
C CYS A 87 9.99 17.62 3.11
N ARG A 88 9.60 17.56 4.38
CA ARG A 88 8.62 16.62 4.90
C ARG A 88 7.33 17.37 5.20
N ASN A 89 6.24 16.98 4.53
CA ASN A 89 4.93 17.63 4.69
C ASN A 89 4.25 17.25 6.00
N GLY A 90 4.54 16.06 6.51
CA GLY A 90 3.98 15.47 7.72
C GLY A 90 3.75 13.97 7.53
N GLY A 91 3.60 13.21 8.60
CA GLY A 91 3.46 11.75 8.50
C GLY A 91 4.64 11.12 7.75
N ASP A 92 4.34 10.39 6.70
CA ASP A 92 5.26 9.70 5.78
C ASP A 92 5.44 10.43 4.42
N GLU A 93 4.86 11.62 4.26
CA GLU A 93 4.86 12.38 3.02
C GLU A 93 6.06 13.32 2.89
N PHE A 94 6.76 13.22 1.78
CA PHE A 94 7.91 14.05 1.43
C PHE A 94 7.72 14.70 0.05
N SER A 95 8.22 15.92 -0.12
CA SER A 95 8.25 16.62 -1.40
C SER A 95 9.64 17.13 -1.72
N ALA A 96 9.95 17.24 -3.02
CA ALA A 96 11.14 17.92 -3.48
C ALA A 96 10.86 18.72 -4.75
N ILE A 97 11.59 19.83 -4.93
CA ILE A 97 11.73 20.52 -6.21
C ILE A 97 13.21 20.44 -6.60
N LEU A 98 13.49 19.85 -7.74
CA LEU A 98 14.80 19.87 -8.37
C LEU A 98 14.85 21.02 -9.36
N VAL A 99 15.83 21.89 -9.21
CA VAL A 99 15.96 23.10 -10.02
C VAL A 99 17.16 22.96 -10.96
N ASP A 100 17.00 23.44 -12.20
CA ASP A 100 18.06 23.48 -13.21
C ASP A 100 18.62 22.09 -13.57
N THR A 101 17.73 21.17 -13.94
CA THR A 101 18.08 19.79 -14.32
C THR A 101 17.62 19.47 -15.73
N THR A 102 18.27 18.48 -16.38
CA THR A 102 17.81 17.99 -17.69
C THR A 102 16.80 16.85 -17.50
N GLU A 103 15.83 16.72 -18.43
CA GLU A 103 14.76 15.70 -18.38
C GLU A 103 15.30 14.27 -18.23
N GLU A 104 16.27 13.89 -19.07
CA GLU A 104 16.78 12.51 -19.10
C GLU A 104 17.60 12.13 -17.86
N GLU A 105 18.46 13.05 -17.39
CA GLU A 105 19.26 12.81 -16.17
C GLU A 105 18.37 12.74 -14.94
N THR A 106 17.36 13.60 -14.85
CA THR A 106 16.43 13.62 -13.72
C THR A 106 15.60 12.36 -13.66
N ARG A 107 15.08 11.89 -14.80
CA ARG A 107 14.31 10.64 -14.85
C ARG A 107 15.14 9.47 -14.35
N LYS A 108 16.36 9.29 -14.84
CA LYS A 108 17.25 8.22 -14.40
C LYS A 108 17.58 8.31 -12.90
N LYS A 109 17.83 9.52 -12.39
CA LYS A 109 18.07 9.75 -10.97
C LYS A 109 16.85 9.37 -10.13
N ILE A 110 15.65 9.75 -10.52
CA ILE A 110 14.41 9.44 -9.82
C ILE A 110 14.17 7.93 -9.80
N GLU A 111 14.32 7.24 -10.93
CA GLU A 111 14.19 5.78 -11.03
C GLU A 111 15.19 5.07 -10.10
N GLN A 112 16.46 5.44 -10.15
CA GLN A 112 17.51 4.87 -9.30
C GLN A 112 17.24 5.14 -7.81
N PHE A 113 16.86 6.37 -7.46
CA PHE A 113 16.53 6.73 -6.08
C PHE A 113 15.35 5.92 -5.55
N THR A 114 14.30 5.72 -6.36
CA THR A 114 13.12 4.97 -5.96
C THR A 114 13.44 3.49 -5.68
N LEU A 115 14.26 2.88 -6.53
CA LEU A 115 14.61 1.46 -6.45
C LEU A 115 15.79 1.17 -5.51
N GLN A 116 16.41 2.18 -4.93
CA GLN A 116 17.51 2.01 -3.98
C GLN A 116 17.06 1.16 -2.78
N PRO A 117 17.78 0.08 -2.42
CA PRO A 117 17.48 -0.72 -1.24
C PRO A 117 17.56 0.10 0.05
N ARG A 118 16.51 0.04 0.86
CA ARG A 118 16.44 0.70 2.17
C ARG A 118 16.05 -0.31 3.24
N HIS A 119 16.69 -0.18 4.40
CA HIS A 119 16.45 -1.09 5.53
C HIS A 119 16.34 -0.31 6.83
N ILE A 120 15.53 -0.85 7.73
CA ILE A 120 15.45 -0.45 9.13
C ILE A 120 15.93 -1.59 10.01
N THR A 121 16.63 -1.27 11.09
CA THR A 121 17.10 -2.27 12.04
C THR A 121 16.10 -2.43 13.19
N TYR A 122 15.63 -3.65 13.44
CA TYR A 122 14.76 -3.98 14.56
C TYR A 122 15.14 -5.34 15.15
N ASN A 123 15.31 -5.41 16.47
CA ASN A 123 15.72 -6.64 17.21
C ASN A 123 16.93 -7.37 16.63
N GLY A 124 17.91 -6.62 16.08
CA GLY A 124 19.12 -7.18 15.46
C GLY A 124 18.95 -7.73 14.05
N GLY A 125 17.74 -7.62 13.47
CA GLY A 125 17.45 -7.92 12.07
C GLY A 125 17.30 -6.66 11.23
N GLU A 126 17.57 -6.79 9.93
CA GLU A 126 17.32 -5.74 8.94
C GLU A 126 16.02 -6.04 8.20
N HIS A 127 15.11 -5.05 8.15
CA HIS A 127 13.83 -5.15 7.49
C HIS A 127 13.75 -4.12 6.36
N PRO A 128 13.42 -4.55 5.13
CA PRO A 128 13.32 -3.62 4.02
C PRO A 128 12.11 -2.69 4.18
N PHE A 129 12.27 -1.45 3.71
CA PHE A 129 11.14 -0.56 3.48
C PHE A 129 11.24 0.06 2.09
N TYR A 130 10.10 0.44 1.56
CA TYR A 130 9.96 0.88 0.18
C TYR A 130 9.31 2.25 0.11
N ILE A 131 9.49 2.93 -1.03
CA ILE A 131 8.86 4.20 -1.31
C ILE A 131 8.13 4.17 -2.65
N SER A 132 7.08 4.93 -2.74
CA SER A 132 6.41 5.27 -3.99
C SER A 132 6.65 6.73 -4.30
N LEU A 133 6.82 7.07 -5.59
CA LEU A 133 7.19 8.39 -6.03
C LEU A 133 6.43 8.80 -7.29
N GLY A 134 5.85 10.01 -7.28
CA GLY A 134 5.32 10.67 -8.47
C GLY A 134 6.12 11.92 -8.78
N TYR A 135 6.27 12.26 -10.06
CA TYR A 135 6.97 13.49 -10.46
C TYR A 135 6.30 14.18 -11.65
N ALA A 136 6.52 15.49 -11.75
CA ALA A 136 6.07 16.34 -12.84
C ALA A 136 7.15 17.32 -13.22
N GLU A 137 7.15 17.77 -14.47
CA GLU A 137 8.17 18.64 -15.05
C GLU A 137 7.57 19.98 -15.45
N TYR A 138 8.28 21.07 -15.17
CA TYR A 138 7.95 22.40 -15.64
C TYR A 138 8.99 22.81 -16.71
N PRO A 139 8.57 23.36 -17.85
CA PRO A 139 7.19 23.77 -18.23
C PRO A 139 6.36 22.69 -18.96
N LYS A 140 6.85 21.46 -19.05
CA LYS A 140 6.24 20.39 -19.87
C LYS A 140 4.84 19.97 -19.39
N ASP A 141 4.67 19.75 -18.09
CA ASP A 141 3.47 19.14 -17.49
C ASP A 141 2.53 20.15 -16.83
N CYS A 142 3.00 21.37 -16.57
CA CYS A 142 2.23 22.45 -15.96
C CYS A 142 2.71 23.82 -16.45
N GLU A 143 1.80 24.79 -16.39
CA GLU A 143 2.06 26.18 -16.84
C GLU A 143 2.69 27.04 -15.73
N ASP A 144 2.56 26.60 -14.46
CA ASP A 144 3.06 27.29 -13.28
C ASP A 144 3.79 26.33 -12.36
N VAL A 145 4.97 26.74 -11.87
CA VAL A 145 5.80 25.97 -10.93
C VAL A 145 5.03 25.60 -9.65
N SER A 146 4.07 26.43 -9.22
CA SER A 146 3.21 26.12 -8.06
C SER A 146 2.33 24.90 -8.24
N GLU A 147 2.07 24.48 -9.49
CA GLU A 147 1.29 23.28 -9.81
C GLU A 147 2.10 21.97 -9.78
N LEU A 148 3.44 22.06 -9.80
CA LEU A 148 4.33 20.90 -9.89
C LEU A 148 4.04 19.84 -8.84
N ILE A 149 3.92 20.25 -7.57
CA ILE A 149 3.67 19.30 -6.47
C ILE A 149 2.29 18.65 -6.60
N ARG A 150 1.28 19.40 -7.05
CA ARG A 150 -0.06 18.85 -7.30
C ARG A 150 -0.05 17.81 -8.42
N CYS A 151 0.68 18.09 -9.51
CA CYS A 151 0.84 17.15 -10.62
C CYS A 151 1.64 15.91 -10.20
N ALA A 152 2.72 16.10 -9.42
CA ALA A 152 3.50 15.01 -8.85
C ALA A 152 2.67 14.12 -7.88
N ASP A 153 1.79 14.72 -7.07
CA ASP A 153 0.89 13.99 -6.19
C ASP A 153 -0.10 13.11 -6.96
N MET A 154 -0.63 13.63 -8.09
CA MET A 154 -1.49 12.83 -8.97
C MET A 154 -0.73 11.64 -9.59
N ALA A 155 0.55 11.80 -9.92
CA ALA A 155 1.39 10.73 -10.40
C ALA A 155 1.71 9.70 -9.29
N LEU A 156 2.00 10.16 -8.06
CA LEU A 156 2.19 9.29 -6.89
C LEU A 156 0.95 8.45 -6.61
N TYR A 157 -0.23 9.06 -6.69
CA TYR A 157 -1.48 8.33 -6.52
C TYR A 157 -1.63 7.20 -7.55
N ALA A 158 -1.28 7.46 -8.82
CA ALA A 158 -1.29 6.42 -9.85
C ALA A 158 -0.32 5.27 -9.51
N VAL A 159 0.88 5.57 -8.99
CA VAL A 159 1.84 4.55 -8.51
C VAL A 159 1.22 3.70 -7.40
N LYS A 160 0.59 4.33 -6.42
CA LYS A 160 -0.05 3.61 -5.29
C LYS A 160 -1.17 2.66 -5.76
N LEU A 161 -1.90 3.03 -6.82
CA LEU A 161 -2.93 2.17 -7.43
C LEU A 161 -2.34 0.98 -8.20
N HIS A 162 -1.14 1.11 -8.76
CA HIS A 162 -0.53 0.10 -9.64
C HIS A 162 0.54 -0.76 -8.93
N GLY A 163 0.48 -0.89 -7.63
CA GLY A 163 1.29 -1.86 -6.87
C GLY A 163 2.42 -1.27 -6.04
N LYS A 164 2.52 0.07 -5.93
CA LYS A 164 3.52 0.75 -5.10
C LYS A 164 4.99 0.46 -5.52
N HIS A 165 5.98 0.86 -4.70
CA HIS A 165 7.41 0.61 -4.89
C HIS A 165 7.89 0.88 -6.32
N SER A 166 7.50 2.01 -6.86
CA SER A 166 7.88 2.48 -8.21
C SER A 166 7.77 3.99 -8.31
N CYS A 167 8.17 4.54 -9.45
CA CYS A 167 7.96 5.95 -9.76
C CYS A 167 7.18 6.10 -11.08
N SER A 168 6.47 7.21 -11.22
CA SER A 168 5.76 7.54 -12.45
C SER A 168 5.84 9.04 -12.74
N PRO A 169 6.03 9.42 -14.01
CA PRO A 169 5.82 10.80 -14.46
C PRO A 169 4.33 11.14 -14.44
N TYR A 170 4.03 12.42 -14.23
CA TYR A 170 2.69 12.93 -14.43
C TYR A 170 2.27 12.75 -15.90
N ARG A 171 1.02 12.32 -16.07
CA ARG A 171 0.37 12.23 -17.38
C ARG A 171 -0.96 12.96 -17.32
N GLY A 172 -1.24 13.83 -18.27
CA GLY A 172 -2.48 14.63 -18.31
C GLY A 172 -3.77 13.77 -18.21
N ALA A 173 -3.71 12.51 -18.64
CA ALA A 173 -4.80 11.54 -18.49
C ALA A 173 -5.18 11.26 -17.01
N TYR A 174 -4.28 11.49 -16.06
CA TYR A 174 -4.57 11.31 -14.63
C TYR A 174 -5.64 12.29 -14.11
N LYS A 175 -5.83 13.44 -14.76
CA LYS A 175 -6.93 14.38 -14.41
C LYS A 175 -8.32 13.73 -14.50
N MET A 176 -8.53 12.76 -15.39
CA MET A 176 -9.82 12.06 -15.54
C MET A 176 -9.92 10.82 -14.66
N GLN A 177 -8.84 10.06 -14.48
CA GLN A 177 -8.82 8.87 -13.61
C GLN A 177 -9.03 9.20 -12.14
N HIS A 178 -8.52 10.35 -11.68
CA HIS A 178 -8.69 10.81 -10.30
C HIS A 178 -10.13 11.01 -9.87
N ARG A 179 -11.05 11.37 -10.79
CA ARG A 179 -12.45 11.62 -10.44
C ARG A 179 -13.30 10.35 -10.34
N SER A 180 -12.97 9.30 -11.06
CA SER A 180 -13.76 8.07 -11.09
C SER A 180 -13.31 7.02 -10.04
N GLN A 181 -12.03 7.07 -9.60
CA GLN A 181 -11.48 6.13 -8.61
C GLN A 181 -11.43 6.68 -7.18
N LEU A 182 -11.50 7.99 -6.99
CA LEU A 182 -11.53 8.68 -5.69
C LEU A 182 -12.77 8.38 -4.82
N GLY A 183 -13.75 7.65 -5.34
CA GLY A 183 -14.95 7.26 -4.58
C GLY A 183 -14.78 6.04 -3.70
N PHE A 184 -13.67 5.30 -3.82
CA PHE A 184 -13.50 4.02 -3.11
C PHE A 184 -12.17 3.99 -2.36
N ALA A 185 -12.19 4.25 -1.06
CA ALA A 185 -11.06 3.94 -0.20
C ALA A 185 -10.88 2.41 -0.14
N LEU A 186 -9.63 1.92 0.00
CA LEU A 186 -9.36 0.48 0.15
C LEU A 186 -10.17 -0.14 1.30
N GLN A 187 -10.42 0.63 2.37
CA GLN A 187 -11.30 0.22 3.46
C GLN A 187 -12.77 0.06 3.03
N ASP A 188 -13.26 0.88 2.10
CA ASP A 188 -14.63 0.74 1.59
C ASP A 188 -14.76 -0.46 0.68
N VAL A 189 -13.74 -0.75 -0.14
CA VAL A 189 -13.69 -1.96 -0.96
C VAL A 189 -13.66 -3.21 -0.08
N SER A 190 -12.80 -3.24 0.94
CA SER A 190 -12.70 -4.40 1.84
C SER A 190 -13.95 -4.64 2.70
N LYS A 191 -14.66 -3.56 3.08
CA LYS A 191 -15.93 -3.65 3.83
C LYS A 191 -17.13 -4.06 2.98
N ASN A 192 -17.08 -3.79 1.68
CA ASN A 192 -18.19 -4.01 0.76
C ASN A 192 -17.89 -5.07 -0.31
N LEU A 193 -16.81 -5.85 -0.16
CA LEU A 193 -16.58 -7.03 -0.99
C LEU A 193 -17.73 -8.03 -0.76
N PRO A 194 -18.47 -8.43 -1.80
CA PRO A 194 -19.51 -9.43 -1.67
C PRO A 194 -18.89 -10.81 -1.38
N GLY A 195 -19.32 -11.44 -0.31
CA GLY A 195 -18.85 -12.75 0.12
C GLY A 195 -17.78 -12.72 1.23
N ALA A 196 -17.65 -13.84 1.91
CA ALA A 196 -16.72 -14.03 2.99
C ALA A 196 -15.28 -14.12 2.45
N PHE A 197 -14.41 -13.17 2.85
CA PHE A 197 -13.08 -13.02 2.28
C PHE A 197 -12.00 -13.06 3.37
N LEU A 198 -10.90 -13.77 3.08
CA LEU A 198 -9.80 -14.07 3.97
C LEU A 198 -8.44 -13.86 3.28
N ILE A 199 -7.43 -13.44 4.04
CA ILE A 199 -6.01 -13.52 3.63
C ILE A 199 -5.23 -14.21 4.75
N TYR A 200 -4.45 -15.23 4.40
CA TYR A 200 -3.57 -15.93 5.34
C TYR A 200 -2.21 -16.28 4.72
N ILE A 201 -1.22 -16.58 5.55
CA ILE A 201 0.14 -16.95 5.09
C ILE A 201 0.09 -18.31 4.40
N ALA A 202 0.65 -18.38 3.19
CA ALA A 202 0.70 -19.61 2.40
C ALA A 202 1.90 -20.48 2.81
N ASP A 203 1.83 -21.04 4.01
CA ASP A 203 2.82 -21.94 4.59
C ASP A 203 2.10 -23.05 5.38
N PRO A 204 2.34 -24.34 5.07
CA PRO A 204 1.68 -25.46 5.75
C PRO A 204 1.88 -25.49 7.27
N GLU A 205 3.03 -25.04 7.76
CA GLU A 205 3.34 -24.98 9.18
C GLU A 205 2.87 -23.68 9.85
N ASN A 206 2.66 -22.62 9.05
CA ASN A 206 2.30 -21.29 9.52
C ASN A 206 1.23 -20.65 8.63
N ASP A 207 -0.01 -21.12 8.75
CA ASP A 207 -1.18 -20.62 8.04
C ASP A 207 -1.88 -19.45 8.77
N ASN A 208 -1.10 -18.54 9.37
CA ASN A 208 -1.63 -17.44 10.16
C ASN A 208 -2.51 -16.50 9.34
N ILE A 209 -3.68 -16.19 9.91
CA ILE A 209 -4.65 -15.25 9.33
C ILE A 209 -4.13 -13.82 9.45
N LEU A 210 -4.07 -13.13 8.32
CA LEU A 210 -3.64 -11.74 8.22
C LEU A 210 -4.81 -10.77 8.11
N PHE A 211 -5.91 -11.22 7.51
CA PHE A 211 -7.09 -10.39 7.28
C PHE A 211 -8.34 -11.25 7.13
N ALA A 212 -9.46 -10.76 7.65
CA ALA A 212 -10.81 -11.26 7.36
C ALA A 212 -11.75 -10.06 7.19
N ASN A 213 -12.62 -10.11 6.19
CA ASN A 213 -13.63 -9.07 6.04
C ASN A 213 -14.80 -9.28 7.03
N ARG A 214 -15.63 -8.26 7.17
CA ARG A 214 -16.75 -8.29 8.10
C ARG A 214 -17.70 -9.45 7.83
N GLU A 215 -17.93 -9.75 6.57
CA GLU A 215 -18.86 -10.81 6.14
C GLU A 215 -18.36 -12.20 6.60
N LEU A 216 -17.05 -12.48 6.52
CA LEU A 216 -16.47 -13.72 7.05
C LEU A 216 -16.56 -13.79 8.57
N ILE A 217 -16.27 -12.67 9.26
CA ILE A 217 -16.33 -12.60 10.73
C ILE A 217 -17.76 -12.91 11.22
N GLU A 218 -18.76 -12.28 10.60
CA GLU A 218 -20.18 -12.54 10.89
C GLU A 218 -20.60 -13.97 10.49
N PHE A 219 -20.11 -14.49 9.36
CA PHE A 219 -20.34 -15.86 8.91
C PHE A 219 -19.79 -16.89 9.90
N ALA A 220 -18.62 -16.63 10.48
CA ALA A 220 -18.02 -17.45 11.52
C ALA A 220 -18.76 -17.37 12.87
N GLY A 221 -19.66 -16.39 13.05
CA GLY A 221 -20.37 -16.14 14.31
C GLY A 221 -19.54 -15.34 15.32
N CYS A 222 -18.57 -14.57 14.86
CA CYS A 222 -17.71 -13.71 15.67
C CYS A 222 -18.18 -12.25 15.65
N ARG A 223 -17.84 -11.48 16.70
CA ARG A 223 -18.25 -10.08 16.87
C ARG A 223 -17.39 -9.10 16.08
N ASP A 224 -16.08 -9.33 16.08
CA ASP A 224 -15.05 -8.49 15.50
C ASP A 224 -13.83 -9.34 15.12
N PHE A 225 -12.80 -8.70 14.57
CA PHE A 225 -11.61 -9.38 14.09
C PHE A 225 -10.79 -10.01 15.23
N ASP A 226 -10.71 -9.37 16.37
CA ASP A 226 -9.98 -9.92 17.53
C ASP A 226 -10.68 -11.18 18.07
N ASP A 227 -12.01 -11.15 18.18
CA ASP A 227 -12.82 -12.30 18.56
C ASP A 227 -12.73 -13.45 17.54
N PHE A 228 -12.53 -13.13 16.27
CA PHE A 228 -12.31 -14.11 15.19
C PHE A 228 -10.91 -14.74 15.28
N LEU A 229 -9.89 -13.94 15.55
CA LEU A 229 -8.52 -14.43 15.74
C LEU A 229 -8.42 -15.32 17.00
N ASP A 230 -9.02 -14.91 18.12
CA ASP A 230 -9.08 -15.70 19.34
C ASP A 230 -9.79 -17.06 19.11
N TYR A 231 -10.92 -17.04 18.36
CA TYR A 231 -11.66 -18.25 18.02
C TYR A 231 -10.85 -19.19 17.13
N THR A 232 -10.13 -18.68 16.15
CA THR A 232 -9.35 -19.48 15.19
C THR A 232 -7.95 -19.82 15.67
N ASP A 233 -7.54 -19.34 16.86
CA ASP A 233 -6.14 -19.38 17.31
C ASP A 233 -5.18 -18.87 16.23
N HIS A 234 -5.59 -17.77 15.56
CA HIS A 234 -4.92 -17.12 14.45
C HIS A 234 -4.70 -17.98 13.18
N ARG A 235 -5.26 -19.18 13.07
CA ARG A 235 -4.93 -20.15 12.02
C ARG A 235 -6.10 -20.46 11.10
N PHE A 236 -5.85 -20.48 9.78
CA PHE A 236 -6.83 -20.85 8.77
C PHE A 236 -7.36 -22.29 8.97
N ARG A 237 -6.47 -23.24 9.26
CA ARG A 237 -6.86 -24.65 9.46
C ARG A 237 -7.92 -24.84 10.54
N ASN A 238 -8.06 -23.91 11.47
CA ASN A 238 -9.07 -23.98 12.54
C ASN A 238 -10.48 -23.57 12.08
N LEU A 239 -10.60 -23.03 10.86
CA LEU A 239 -11.88 -22.82 10.16
C LEU A 239 -12.38 -24.10 9.45
N ILE A 240 -11.58 -25.16 9.43
CA ILE A 240 -11.90 -26.42 8.76
C ILE A 240 -12.31 -27.45 9.80
N HIS A 241 -13.32 -28.28 9.48
CA HIS A 241 -13.73 -29.40 10.31
C HIS A 241 -12.51 -30.25 10.69
N PRO A 242 -12.30 -30.63 11.97
CA PRO A 242 -11.09 -31.31 12.41
C PRO A 242 -10.70 -32.53 11.60
N ASP A 243 -11.67 -33.35 11.20
CA ASP A 243 -11.43 -34.58 10.43
C ASP A 243 -11.06 -34.32 8.94
N GLU A 244 -11.26 -33.09 8.45
CA GLU A 244 -11.00 -32.73 7.05
C GLU A 244 -9.70 -31.94 6.85
N ARG A 245 -9.08 -31.43 7.91
CA ARG A 245 -7.94 -30.52 7.86
C ARG A 245 -6.82 -31.00 6.94
N ASP A 246 -6.32 -32.19 7.16
CA ASP A 246 -5.17 -32.73 6.41
C ASP A 246 -5.53 -33.01 4.95
N SER A 247 -6.77 -33.44 4.69
CA SER A 247 -7.23 -33.71 3.31
C SER A 247 -7.43 -32.41 2.53
N VAL A 248 -7.96 -31.37 3.14
CA VAL A 248 -8.16 -30.04 2.56
C VAL A 248 -6.81 -29.40 2.24
N GLU A 249 -5.88 -29.39 3.21
CA GLU A 249 -4.54 -28.84 3.04
C GLU A 249 -3.79 -29.56 1.90
N THR A 250 -3.81 -30.90 1.89
CA THR A 250 -3.23 -31.69 0.81
C THR A 250 -3.83 -31.34 -0.55
N SER A 251 -5.16 -31.12 -0.61
CA SER A 251 -5.85 -30.75 -1.85
C SER A 251 -5.43 -29.37 -2.35
N ILE A 252 -5.33 -28.37 -1.47
CA ILE A 252 -4.87 -27.01 -1.78
C ILE A 252 -3.48 -27.08 -2.42
N TRP A 253 -2.50 -27.62 -1.71
CA TRP A 253 -1.11 -27.67 -2.17
C TRP A 253 -0.94 -28.48 -3.44
N LYS A 254 -1.64 -29.59 -3.60
CA LYS A 254 -1.64 -30.37 -4.84
C LYS A 254 -2.08 -29.55 -6.06
N GLN A 255 -3.09 -28.67 -5.89
CA GLN A 255 -3.58 -27.83 -6.98
C GLN A 255 -2.59 -26.70 -7.30
N ILE A 256 -2.00 -26.09 -6.27
CA ILE A 256 -0.98 -25.04 -6.42
C ILE A 256 0.27 -25.56 -7.11
N ASP A 257 0.77 -26.73 -6.70
CA ASP A 257 1.98 -27.36 -7.26
C ASP A 257 1.77 -27.81 -8.71
N ALA A 258 0.56 -28.27 -9.03
CA ALA A 258 0.22 -28.72 -10.38
C ALA A 258 0.20 -27.58 -11.41
N LYS A 259 0.05 -26.31 -10.97
CA LYS A 259 -0.04 -25.09 -11.81
C LYS A 259 -1.10 -25.15 -12.93
N THR A 260 -2.02 -26.11 -12.86
CA THR A 260 -3.06 -26.33 -13.89
C THR A 260 -4.09 -25.21 -13.90
N ASN A 261 -4.32 -24.54 -12.76
CA ASN A 261 -5.30 -23.48 -12.56
C ASN A 261 -4.64 -22.10 -12.34
N GLY A 262 -3.39 -21.91 -12.69
CA GLY A 262 -2.67 -20.64 -12.61
C GLY A 262 -2.57 -20.15 -11.18
N ASN A 263 -2.04 -20.63 -10.20
CA ASN A 263 -1.95 -20.19 -8.79
C ASN A 263 -3.29 -20.15 -8.04
N ASN A 264 -4.35 -20.81 -8.54
CA ASN A 264 -5.63 -20.90 -7.82
C ASN A 264 -5.89 -22.34 -7.36
N ASP A 265 -6.63 -22.45 -6.27
CA ASP A 265 -7.21 -23.70 -5.79
C ASP A 265 -8.72 -23.56 -5.57
N TYR A 266 -9.41 -24.70 -5.55
CA TYR A 266 -10.85 -24.81 -5.34
C TYR A 266 -11.08 -26.04 -4.47
N VAL A 267 -11.50 -25.84 -3.21
CA VAL A 267 -11.69 -26.95 -2.27
C VAL A 267 -13.03 -26.83 -1.56
N ARG A 268 -13.74 -27.93 -1.42
CA ARG A 268 -14.95 -28.00 -0.60
C ARG A 268 -14.60 -28.61 0.76
N PHE A 269 -15.12 -27.98 1.82
CA PHE A 269 -14.99 -28.50 3.17
C PHE A 269 -16.12 -28.01 4.07
N HIS A 270 -16.17 -28.54 5.30
CA HIS A 270 -17.10 -28.09 6.32
C HIS A 270 -16.42 -26.98 7.16
N PHE A 271 -16.91 -25.76 6.97
CA PHE A 271 -16.46 -24.57 7.71
C PHE A 271 -16.93 -24.65 9.16
N ALA A 272 -16.00 -24.53 10.10
CA ALA A 272 -16.27 -24.54 11.53
C ALA A 272 -16.74 -23.15 11.99
N LYS A 273 -17.92 -23.06 12.60
CA LYS A 273 -18.45 -21.83 13.21
C LYS A 273 -18.24 -21.84 14.71
N LYS A 274 -18.18 -20.66 15.30
CA LYS A 274 -17.96 -20.46 16.73
C LYS A 274 -19.03 -21.10 17.63
N ASP A 275 -20.24 -21.25 17.13
CA ASP A 275 -21.34 -21.92 17.85
C ASP A 275 -21.26 -23.46 17.81
N GLY A 276 -20.19 -24.01 17.20
CA GLY A 276 -19.98 -25.44 17.05
C GLY A 276 -20.70 -26.09 15.88
N THR A 277 -21.38 -25.30 15.05
CA THR A 277 -21.98 -25.82 13.81
C THR A 277 -20.97 -25.86 12.67
N TYR A 278 -21.23 -26.72 11.69
CA TYR A 278 -20.42 -26.88 10.48
C TYR A 278 -21.26 -26.65 9.25
N LEU A 279 -20.74 -25.84 8.33
CA LEU A 279 -21.43 -25.53 7.07
C LEU A 279 -20.58 -25.94 5.87
N PRO A 280 -21.16 -26.63 4.86
CA PRO A 280 -20.45 -26.96 3.64
C PRO A 280 -20.18 -25.67 2.84
N VAL A 281 -18.90 -25.42 2.56
CA VAL A 281 -18.45 -24.26 1.81
C VAL A 281 -17.59 -24.65 0.61
N LEU A 282 -17.55 -23.77 -0.39
CA LEU A 282 -16.57 -23.78 -1.45
C LEU A 282 -15.55 -22.68 -1.18
N ASP A 283 -14.32 -23.08 -1.06
CA ASP A 283 -13.14 -22.21 -0.99
C ASP A 283 -12.59 -22.00 -2.40
N HIS A 284 -12.37 -20.74 -2.76
CA HIS A 284 -11.60 -20.36 -3.93
C HIS A 284 -10.42 -19.54 -3.46
N GLY A 285 -9.26 -20.16 -3.37
CA GLY A 285 -8.01 -19.55 -3.00
C GLY A 285 -7.15 -19.16 -4.19
N ARG A 286 -6.31 -18.15 -3.98
CA ARG A 286 -5.27 -17.73 -4.93
C ARG A 286 -4.00 -17.38 -4.18
N ILE A 287 -2.89 -18.06 -4.50
CA ILE A 287 -1.58 -17.72 -3.94
C ILE A 287 -0.96 -16.53 -4.68
N VAL A 288 -0.47 -15.57 -3.91
CA VAL A 288 0.16 -14.32 -4.39
C VAL A 288 1.41 -14.05 -3.57
N GLU A 289 2.49 -13.65 -4.22
CA GLU A 289 3.68 -13.18 -3.52
C GLU A 289 3.44 -11.77 -2.95
N ASN A 290 3.60 -11.64 -1.65
CA ASN A 290 3.51 -10.38 -0.91
C ASN A 290 4.90 -9.99 -0.40
N ARG A 291 5.27 -8.71 -0.55
CA ARG A 291 6.61 -8.21 -0.22
C ARG A 291 6.97 -8.27 1.28
N TYR A 292 5.97 -8.33 2.17
CA TYR A 292 6.17 -8.32 3.62
C TYR A 292 6.00 -9.70 4.25
N TYR A 293 5.07 -10.50 3.71
CA TYR A 293 4.66 -11.78 4.27
C TYR A 293 5.13 -13.00 3.45
N GLY A 294 5.85 -12.78 2.33
CA GLY A 294 6.14 -13.84 1.38
C GLY A 294 4.89 -14.28 0.63
N ASN A 295 4.70 -15.58 0.44
CA ASN A 295 3.49 -16.08 -0.22
C ASN A 295 2.28 -16.01 0.73
N VAL A 296 1.16 -15.52 0.22
CA VAL A 296 -0.12 -15.45 0.94
C VAL A 296 -1.25 -15.97 0.06
N PHE A 297 -2.26 -16.57 0.69
CA PHE A 297 -3.52 -16.92 0.01
C PHE A 297 -4.54 -15.79 0.17
N TYR A 298 -5.17 -15.42 -0.93
CA TYR A 298 -6.39 -14.63 -1.00
C TYR A 298 -7.54 -15.59 -1.24
N VAL A 299 -8.50 -15.64 -0.33
CA VAL A 299 -9.52 -16.68 -0.31
C VAL A 299 -10.92 -16.07 -0.28
N LEU A 300 -11.78 -16.54 -1.17
CA LEU A 300 -13.21 -16.30 -1.13
C LEU A 300 -13.93 -17.57 -0.67
N ILE A 301 -14.67 -17.49 0.42
CA ILE A 301 -15.46 -18.59 0.98
C ILE A 301 -16.93 -18.39 0.62
N MET A 302 -17.53 -19.39 0.00
CA MET A 302 -18.92 -19.37 -0.46
C MET A 302 -19.72 -20.51 0.17
N ASP A 303 -20.90 -20.20 0.69
CA ASP A 303 -21.85 -21.22 1.17
C ASP A 303 -22.34 -22.09 -0.01
N CYS A 304 -22.12 -23.41 0.07
CA CYS A 304 -22.55 -24.34 -0.97
C CYS A 304 -24.06 -24.34 -1.20
N ALA A 305 -24.88 -24.13 -0.17
CA ALA A 305 -26.33 -24.07 -0.31
C ALA A 305 -26.77 -22.87 -1.17
N LEU A 306 -26.10 -21.73 -1.05
CA LEU A 306 -26.34 -20.56 -1.90
C LEU A 306 -25.91 -20.82 -3.35
N VAL A 307 -24.77 -21.46 -3.55
CA VAL A 307 -24.24 -21.80 -4.87
C VAL A 307 -25.18 -22.79 -5.57
N GLU A 308 -25.63 -23.84 -4.89
CA GLU A 308 -26.55 -24.87 -5.44
C GLU A 308 -27.91 -24.29 -5.76
N SER A 309 -28.49 -23.44 -4.91
CA SER A 309 -29.78 -22.77 -5.17
C SER A 309 -29.74 -21.87 -6.42
N TYR A 310 -28.59 -21.34 -6.76
CA TYR A 310 -28.37 -20.51 -7.96
C TYR A 310 -28.35 -21.37 -9.24
N TYR A 311 -27.83 -22.60 -9.15
CA TYR A 311 -27.78 -23.54 -10.29
C TYR A 311 -29.11 -24.28 -10.50
N ASP A 312 -29.88 -24.55 -9.44
CA ASP A 312 -31.18 -25.19 -9.55
C ASP A 312 -32.27 -24.24 -10.09
N ASN A 313 -32.10 -22.92 -9.92
CA ASN A 313 -32.96 -21.89 -10.54
C ASN A 313 -32.57 -21.58 -11.98
N LYS A 314 -32.33 -22.59 -12.82
CA LYS A 314 -32.05 -22.45 -14.26
C LYS A 314 -33.09 -21.67 -15.08
N THR A 315 -34.21 -21.26 -14.50
CA THR A 315 -35.28 -20.48 -15.16
C THR A 315 -34.97 -18.96 -15.23
N CYS A 316 -33.95 -18.44 -14.57
CA CYS A 316 -33.64 -17.00 -14.58
C CYS A 316 -32.55 -16.55 -15.59
N LEU A 317 -31.92 -17.48 -16.31
CA LEU A 317 -30.84 -17.14 -17.28
C LEU A 317 -31.26 -17.22 -18.76
N GLU A 318 -32.53 -17.48 -19.07
CA GLU A 318 -33.00 -17.60 -20.48
C GLU A 318 -33.52 -16.29 -21.08
N THR A 319 -33.39 -15.15 -20.47
CA THR A 319 -33.80 -13.88 -21.07
C THR A 319 -32.73 -12.81 -20.99
N VAL A 320 -31.62 -12.99 -21.73
CA VAL A 320 -30.86 -11.86 -22.29
C VAL A 320 -31.29 -11.77 -23.75
N PRO A 321 -32.08 -10.76 -24.17
CA PRO A 321 -32.37 -10.53 -25.59
C PRO A 321 -31.05 -10.18 -26.30
N GLU A 322 -30.86 -10.71 -27.53
CA GLU A 322 -29.79 -10.39 -28.46
C GLU A 322 -29.66 -8.90 -28.75
#